data_95e1f7f5dac6594b33aac90a9ee2da38
#
_entry.id   95e1f7f5dac6594b33aac90a9ee2da38
#
_cell.length_a   1.000
_cell.length_b   1.000
_cell.length_c   1.000
_cell.angle_alpha   90.00
_cell.angle_beta   90.00
_cell.angle_gamma   90.00
#
_symmetry.space_group_name_H-M   'P 1'
#
loop_
_entity.id
_entity.type
_entity.pdbx_description
1 polymer ?
#
loop_
_entity_poly.entity_id
_entity_poly.type
_entity_poly.pdbx_seq_one_letter_code
_entity_poly.pdbx_strand_id
1 'polypeptide(L)'
;MTQTAPFWSHPSEHYGGHLLDKADIVIVGGGITGVSLLYHLKKRRMRALLLERGHLASGASGRNAGFVLAGVADNYATAVGTYGRERAREIWAFTLENHDAVASALKNVDVGHNRCGTVIMAASDEERVQLEESAELLSEDGFQAHFDGDVLYNPRDGEINPTALVAQLAGIAPSGSIHEHVNVTGLVAESNRVFVHLEDETVEAGAVILATNAWTSLLAPSVKITPRRAQMLAMSPVERVVADKPTYSDFGYRYWRQLTSGVLLIGGWRNTSMETEETFDDKPTAAIQERIEAFARGELGADTPVTHRWAGTLGFTEDGLPIVAPVEGMPHVFVCAGYNGHGMGFAFLSAKKLVDSL
;
A
#
# COMPACT_ATOMS: atom_id res chain seq x y z
N MET A 1 -10.95 -14.72 20.18
CA MET A 1 -10.42 -13.37 19.83
C MET A 1 -11.45 -12.69 18.94
N THR A 2 -11.83 -11.45 19.24
CA THR A 2 -12.83 -10.71 18.45
C THR A 2 -12.11 -9.81 17.44
N GLN A 3 -12.43 -9.96 16.15
CA GLN A 3 -12.01 -9.04 15.10
C GLN A 3 -12.72 -7.70 15.32
N THR A 4 -12.02 -6.59 15.08
CA THR A 4 -12.60 -5.24 15.04
C THR A 4 -12.50 -4.64 13.64
N ALA A 5 -13.13 -3.49 13.43
CA ALA A 5 -12.81 -2.66 12.27
C ALA A 5 -11.31 -2.30 12.26
N PRO A 6 -10.71 -1.98 11.10
CA PRO A 6 -9.38 -1.39 11.03
C PRO A 6 -9.27 -0.11 11.87
N PHE A 7 -8.06 0.22 12.32
CA PHE A 7 -7.84 1.40 13.16
C PHE A 7 -8.15 2.72 12.42
N TRP A 8 -7.77 2.80 11.14
CA TRP A 8 -8.03 3.99 10.33
C TRP A 8 -9.51 4.04 9.93
N SER A 9 -10.18 5.11 10.28
CA SER A 9 -11.56 5.33 9.84
C SER A 9 -11.62 5.63 8.34
N HIS A 10 -12.66 5.13 7.69
CA HIS A 10 -12.92 5.45 6.28
C HIS A 10 -13.30 6.93 6.13
N PRO A 11 -13.09 7.50 4.93
CA PRO A 11 -13.63 8.81 4.61
C PRO A 11 -15.12 8.86 4.94
N SER A 12 -15.57 9.97 5.52
CA SER A 12 -16.98 10.15 5.88
C SER A 12 -17.88 10.52 4.70
N GLU A 13 -17.29 10.88 3.56
CA GLU A 13 -18.03 11.17 2.33
C GLU A 13 -18.47 9.85 1.68
N HIS A 14 -19.73 9.82 1.26
CA HIS A 14 -20.27 8.72 0.46
C HIS A 14 -20.23 9.11 -1.01
N TYR A 15 -19.57 8.30 -1.80
CA TYR A 15 -19.48 8.48 -3.24
C TYR A 15 -20.47 7.57 -3.95
N GLY A 16 -21.34 8.15 -4.76
CA GLY A 16 -22.37 7.44 -5.49
C GLY A 16 -23.14 8.38 -6.39
N GLY A 17 -24.31 7.93 -6.86
CA GLY A 17 -25.17 8.66 -7.77
C GLY A 17 -25.61 7.79 -8.93
N HIS A 18 -26.11 8.40 -10.01
CA HIS A 18 -26.44 7.67 -11.22
C HIS A 18 -25.16 7.17 -11.90
N LEU A 19 -25.04 5.86 -12.02
CA LEU A 19 -23.93 5.23 -12.74
C LEU A 19 -24.16 5.40 -14.25
N LEU A 20 -23.14 5.85 -14.95
CA LEU A 20 -23.18 6.01 -16.40
C LEU A 20 -22.99 4.65 -17.08
N ASP A 21 -23.76 4.38 -18.12
CA ASP A 21 -23.62 3.19 -18.97
C ASP A 21 -22.37 3.21 -19.86
N LYS A 22 -21.71 4.39 -20.00
CA LYS A 22 -20.49 4.59 -20.79
C LYS A 22 -19.49 5.51 -20.12
N ALA A 23 -18.20 5.16 -20.23
CA ALA A 23 -17.09 5.98 -19.75
C ALA A 23 -15.89 5.92 -20.72
N ASP A 24 -15.07 6.99 -20.76
CA ASP A 24 -13.84 6.97 -21.53
C ASP A 24 -12.84 5.99 -20.90
N ILE A 25 -12.69 6.06 -19.57
CA ILE A 25 -11.83 5.18 -18.78
C ILE A 25 -12.60 4.72 -17.54
N VAL A 26 -12.56 3.43 -17.24
CA VAL A 26 -13.03 2.86 -15.96
C VAL A 26 -11.81 2.44 -15.14
N ILE A 27 -11.74 2.91 -13.90
CA ILE A 27 -10.78 2.47 -12.88
C ILE A 27 -11.50 1.51 -11.95
N VAL A 28 -10.96 0.31 -11.74
CA VAL A 28 -11.53 -0.68 -10.82
C VAL A 28 -10.67 -0.74 -9.57
N GLY A 29 -11.25 -0.36 -8.42
CA GLY A 29 -10.62 -0.33 -7.10
C GLY A 29 -10.35 1.08 -6.58
N GLY A 30 -10.87 1.38 -5.38
CA GLY A 30 -10.82 2.67 -4.69
C GLY A 30 -9.72 2.78 -3.62
N GLY A 31 -8.61 2.04 -3.77
CA GLY A 31 -7.41 2.20 -2.96
C GLY A 31 -6.54 3.38 -3.38
N ILE A 32 -5.37 3.52 -2.76
CA ILE A 32 -4.40 4.59 -3.07
C ILE A 32 -4.08 4.65 -4.57
N THR A 33 -3.97 3.51 -5.25
CA THR A 33 -3.69 3.47 -6.69
C THR A 33 -4.85 4.06 -7.51
N GLY A 34 -6.08 3.62 -7.24
CA GLY A 34 -7.26 4.08 -7.99
C GLY A 34 -7.48 5.58 -7.88
N VAL A 35 -7.40 6.14 -6.67
CA VAL A 35 -7.53 7.60 -6.49
C VAL A 35 -6.34 8.38 -7.06
N SER A 36 -5.13 7.79 -7.07
CA SER A 36 -3.97 8.38 -7.73
C SER A 36 -4.12 8.41 -9.25
N LEU A 37 -4.64 7.34 -9.85
CA LEU A 37 -5.00 7.30 -11.27
C LEU A 37 -6.00 8.40 -11.61
N LEU A 38 -7.09 8.50 -10.83
CA LEU A 38 -8.11 9.52 -11.02
C LEU A 38 -7.55 10.95 -10.91
N TYR A 39 -6.65 11.18 -9.94
CA TYR A 39 -5.93 12.44 -9.78
C TYR A 39 -5.11 12.81 -11.03
N HIS A 40 -4.33 11.87 -11.58
CA HIS A 40 -3.47 12.12 -12.74
C HIS A 40 -4.27 12.26 -14.03
N LEU A 41 -5.33 11.46 -14.23
CA LEU A 41 -6.24 11.56 -15.37
C LEU A 41 -6.96 12.93 -15.39
N LYS A 42 -7.44 13.41 -14.22
CA LYS A 42 -8.01 14.76 -14.11
C LYS A 42 -7.01 15.83 -14.52
N LYS A 43 -5.75 15.74 -14.10
CA LYS A 43 -4.70 16.70 -14.53
C LYS A 43 -4.49 16.72 -16.04
N ARG A 44 -4.71 15.59 -16.69
CA ARG A 44 -4.66 15.48 -18.17
C ARG A 44 -6.00 15.80 -18.86
N ARG A 45 -7.03 16.19 -18.09
CA ARG A 45 -8.39 16.47 -18.57
C ARG A 45 -9.07 15.27 -19.24
N MET A 46 -8.66 14.04 -18.86
CA MET A 46 -9.28 12.79 -19.25
C MET A 46 -10.41 12.45 -18.25
N ARG A 47 -11.56 12.02 -18.77
CA ARG A 47 -12.69 11.60 -17.91
C ARG A 47 -12.54 10.15 -17.53
N ALA A 48 -12.69 9.88 -16.25
CA ALA A 48 -12.65 8.52 -15.73
C ALA A 48 -13.75 8.29 -14.69
N LEU A 49 -14.21 7.05 -14.63
CA LEU A 49 -15.15 6.53 -13.65
C LEU A 49 -14.39 5.55 -12.74
N LEU A 50 -14.41 5.75 -11.43
CA LEU A 50 -13.83 4.83 -10.47
C LEU A 50 -14.93 4.03 -9.80
N LEU A 51 -14.79 2.69 -9.84
CA LEU A 51 -15.71 1.73 -9.24
C LEU A 51 -15.02 1.01 -8.08
N GLU A 52 -15.60 1.10 -6.89
CA GLU A 52 -15.10 0.45 -5.66
C GLU A 52 -16.21 -0.45 -5.09
N ARG A 53 -15.88 -1.73 -4.80
CA ARG A 53 -16.84 -2.70 -4.28
C ARG A 53 -17.30 -2.43 -2.85
N GLY A 54 -16.45 -1.79 -2.06
CA GLY A 54 -16.74 -1.39 -0.67
C GLY A 54 -16.69 0.13 -0.53
N HIS A 55 -15.97 0.59 0.48
CA HIS A 55 -15.64 2.01 0.65
C HIS A 55 -14.23 2.31 0.14
N LEU A 56 -13.97 3.55 -0.23
CA LEU A 56 -12.61 4.00 -0.51
C LEU A 56 -11.66 3.63 0.64
N ALA A 57 -10.47 3.16 0.30
CA ALA A 57 -9.47 2.67 1.24
C ALA A 57 -9.88 1.44 2.07
N SER A 58 -10.99 0.76 1.82
CA SER A 58 -11.41 -0.42 2.62
C SER A 58 -10.50 -1.64 2.48
N GLY A 59 -9.70 -1.70 1.41
CA GLY A 59 -8.67 -2.72 1.19
C GLY A 59 -7.35 -2.42 1.90
N ALA A 60 -6.23 -2.91 1.35
CA ALA A 60 -4.88 -2.74 1.90
C ALA A 60 -4.50 -1.29 2.21
N SER A 61 -5.05 -0.32 1.45
CA SER A 61 -4.76 1.10 1.61
C SER A 61 -5.18 1.67 2.96
N GLY A 62 -6.26 1.21 3.57
CA GLY A 62 -6.70 1.66 4.90
C GLY A 62 -6.40 0.65 6.01
N ARG A 63 -5.65 -0.42 5.72
CA ARG A 63 -5.36 -1.49 6.67
C ARG A 63 -3.88 -1.64 7.01
N ASN A 64 -3.04 -0.73 6.51
CA ASN A 64 -1.60 -0.72 6.73
C ASN A 64 -1.18 0.19 7.91
N ALA A 65 0.10 0.16 8.26
CA ALA A 65 0.65 0.97 9.35
C ALA A 65 0.82 2.46 9.00
N GLY A 66 0.69 2.84 7.73
CA GLY A 66 0.89 4.22 7.27
C GLY A 66 2.36 4.60 7.14
N PHE A 67 3.25 3.67 6.87
CA PHE A 67 4.66 3.94 6.56
C PHE A 67 4.81 4.41 5.12
N VAL A 68 5.69 5.35 4.90
CA VAL A 68 6.09 5.85 3.58
C VAL A 68 7.60 5.59 3.45
N LEU A 69 7.94 4.51 2.75
CA LEU A 69 9.29 3.94 2.71
C LEU A 69 9.89 4.02 1.32
N ALA A 70 11.19 4.28 1.26
CA ALA A 70 11.98 4.11 0.05
C ALA A 70 12.28 2.62 -0.20
N GLY A 71 12.33 2.26 -1.48
CA GLY A 71 12.72 0.92 -1.91
C GLY A 71 11.61 -0.12 -1.88
N VAL A 72 12.02 -1.37 -1.94
CA VAL A 72 11.18 -2.57 -1.87
C VAL A 72 11.07 -3.09 -0.43
N ALA A 73 10.41 -4.24 -0.25
CA ALA A 73 10.24 -4.86 1.07
C ALA A 73 11.58 -5.28 1.73
N ASP A 74 12.55 -5.66 0.91
CA ASP A 74 13.88 -6.06 1.36
C ASP A 74 14.78 -4.83 1.61
N ASN A 75 15.82 -5.00 2.43
CA ASN A 75 16.86 -3.99 2.60
C ASN A 75 17.65 -3.76 1.29
N TYR A 76 18.44 -2.68 1.24
CA TYR A 76 19.11 -2.28 0.00
C TYR A 76 20.15 -3.29 -0.49
N ALA A 77 20.93 -3.90 0.39
CA ALA A 77 21.92 -4.91 0.02
C ALA A 77 21.26 -6.13 -0.62
N THR A 78 20.15 -6.62 -0.03
CA THR A 78 19.35 -7.70 -0.62
C THR A 78 18.75 -7.30 -1.96
N ALA A 79 18.25 -6.07 -2.10
CA ALA A 79 17.72 -5.56 -3.37
C ALA A 79 18.81 -5.46 -4.45
N VAL A 80 20.03 -5.05 -4.10
CA VAL A 80 21.19 -5.07 -5.01
C VAL A 80 21.52 -6.48 -5.45
N GLY A 81 21.51 -7.45 -4.54
CA GLY A 81 21.70 -8.86 -4.87
C GLY A 81 20.63 -9.44 -5.80
N THR A 82 19.38 -9.02 -5.62
CA THR A 82 18.22 -9.53 -6.38
C THR A 82 18.11 -8.90 -7.77
N TYR A 83 18.22 -7.57 -7.88
CA TYR A 83 17.93 -6.81 -9.10
C TYR A 83 19.18 -6.32 -9.83
N GLY A 84 20.34 -6.41 -9.21
CA GLY A 84 21.56 -5.70 -9.62
C GLY A 84 21.55 -4.24 -9.16
N ARG A 85 22.76 -3.66 -8.96
CA ARG A 85 22.95 -2.35 -8.32
C ARG A 85 22.24 -1.19 -9.06
N GLU A 86 22.34 -1.17 -10.38
CA GLU A 86 21.71 -0.11 -11.18
C GLU A 86 20.19 -0.10 -11.01
N ARG A 87 19.58 -1.29 -11.08
CA ARG A 87 18.13 -1.42 -10.94
C ARG A 87 17.65 -1.14 -9.51
N ALA A 88 18.38 -1.58 -8.49
CA ALA A 88 18.09 -1.25 -7.10
C ALA A 88 18.11 0.26 -6.87
N ARG A 89 19.12 0.96 -7.42
CA ARG A 89 19.24 2.41 -7.35
C ARG A 89 18.06 3.14 -8.02
N GLU A 90 17.64 2.68 -9.22
CA GLU A 90 16.45 3.21 -9.89
C GLU A 90 15.18 3.06 -9.05
N ILE A 91 15.00 1.90 -8.41
CA ILE A 91 13.84 1.62 -7.56
C ILE A 91 13.82 2.55 -6.35
N TRP A 92 14.96 2.73 -5.66
CA TRP A 92 15.07 3.67 -4.54
C TRP A 92 14.80 5.11 -4.95
N ALA A 93 15.39 5.56 -6.04
CA ALA A 93 15.16 6.89 -6.60
C ALA A 93 13.68 7.11 -6.95
N PHE A 94 13.03 6.12 -7.59
CA PHE A 94 11.61 6.19 -7.93
C PHE A 94 10.71 6.33 -6.70
N THR A 95 10.98 5.57 -5.64
CA THR A 95 10.17 5.64 -4.42
C THR A 95 10.39 6.94 -3.65
N LEU A 96 11.61 7.47 -3.60
CA LEU A 96 11.88 8.79 -3.03
C LEU A 96 11.20 9.91 -3.84
N GLU A 97 11.19 9.82 -5.17
CA GLU A 97 10.43 10.73 -6.04
C GLU A 97 8.92 10.62 -5.78
N ASN A 98 8.42 9.39 -5.54
CA ASN A 98 7.02 9.19 -5.14
C ASN A 98 6.67 9.93 -3.84
N HIS A 99 7.56 9.90 -2.84
CA HIS A 99 7.36 10.65 -1.59
C HIS A 99 7.27 12.16 -1.85
N ASP A 100 8.15 12.70 -2.69
CA ASP A 100 8.15 14.12 -3.06
C ASP A 100 6.89 14.50 -3.85
N ALA A 101 6.46 13.63 -4.75
CA ALA A 101 5.25 13.84 -5.55
C ALA A 101 3.96 13.82 -4.69
N VAL A 102 3.86 12.90 -3.74
CA VAL A 102 2.75 12.85 -2.77
C VAL A 102 2.72 14.13 -1.94
N ALA A 103 3.86 14.53 -1.35
CA ALA A 103 3.95 15.76 -0.57
C ALA A 103 3.54 17.00 -1.38
N SER A 104 3.97 17.08 -2.63
CA SER A 104 3.59 18.15 -3.56
C SER A 104 2.08 18.14 -3.90
N ALA A 105 1.47 16.96 -4.03
CA ALA A 105 0.05 16.83 -4.31
C ALA A 105 -0.84 17.26 -3.14
N LEU A 106 -0.39 17.05 -1.92
CA LEU A 106 -1.12 17.39 -0.68
C LEU A 106 -1.22 18.90 -0.43
N LYS A 107 -0.33 19.73 -0.95
CA LYS A 107 -0.36 21.21 -0.85
C LYS A 107 -0.63 21.72 0.57
N ASN A 108 0.07 21.22 1.56
CA ASN A 108 -0.07 21.57 2.97
C ASN A 108 -1.40 21.15 3.64
N VAL A 109 -2.16 20.23 3.04
CA VAL A 109 -3.28 19.61 3.72
C VAL A 109 -2.72 18.62 4.74
N ASP A 110 -3.19 18.72 5.98
CA ASP A 110 -2.78 17.80 7.04
C ASP A 110 -3.48 16.45 6.86
N VAL A 111 -2.70 15.47 6.45
CA VAL A 111 -3.09 14.05 6.39
C VAL A 111 -2.18 13.21 7.31
N GLY A 112 -1.60 13.83 8.32
CA GLY A 112 -0.61 13.18 9.19
C GLY A 112 0.67 12.79 8.45
N HIS A 113 1.00 13.45 7.32
CA HIS A 113 2.23 13.20 6.58
C HIS A 113 3.41 13.85 7.29
N ASN A 114 4.32 13.03 7.76
CA ASN A 114 5.50 13.45 8.51
C ASN A 114 6.75 12.74 7.97
N ARG A 115 7.75 13.49 7.54
CA ARG A 115 9.06 12.98 7.10
C ARG A 115 10.00 12.88 8.29
N CYS A 116 9.65 12.05 9.25
CA CYS A 116 10.44 11.83 10.48
C CYS A 116 11.60 10.85 10.30
N GLY A 117 11.73 10.25 9.12
CA GLY A 117 12.59 9.10 8.88
C GLY A 117 11.97 7.80 9.36
N THR A 118 12.65 6.69 9.07
CA THR A 118 12.31 5.35 9.57
C THR A 118 13.54 4.66 10.13
N VAL A 119 13.29 3.67 10.97
CA VAL A 119 14.31 2.85 11.62
C VAL A 119 14.11 1.39 11.20
N ILE A 120 15.19 0.70 10.84
CA ILE A 120 15.22 -0.76 10.69
C ILE A 120 16.16 -1.28 11.78
N MET A 121 15.62 -2.10 12.70
CA MET A 121 16.35 -2.69 13.82
C MET A 121 16.68 -4.13 13.51
N ALA A 122 17.95 -4.49 13.57
CA ALA A 122 18.38 -5.87 13.39
C ALA A 122 17.78 -6.79 14.47
N ALA A 123 17.14 -7.88 14.07
CA ALA A 123 16.66 -8.94 14.95
C ALA A 123 17.64 -10.11 15.05
N SER A 124 18.70 -10.11 14.25
CA SER A 124 19.75 -11.14 14.23
C SER A 124 21.07 -10.57 13.75
N ASP A 125 22.17 -11.30 14.00
CA ASP A 125 23.50 -10.93 13.46
C ASP A 125 23.51 -10.92 11.93
N GLU A 126 22.76 -11.80 11.29
CA GLU A 126 22.63 -11.83 9.82
C GLU A 126 21.98 -10.54 9.29
N GLU A 127 20.86 -10.13 9.88
CA GLU A 127 20.19 -8.89 9.52
C GLU A 127 21.07 -7.67 9.78
N ARG A 128 21.80 -7.66 10.92
CA ARG A 128 22.73 -6.57 11.25
C ARG A 128 23.80 -6.37 10.18
N VAL A 129 24.43 -7.45 9.72
CA VAL A 129 25.45 -7.38 8.65
C VAL A 129 24.85 -6.83 7.35
N GLN A 130 23.64 -7.27 6.99
CA GLN A 130 22.96 -6.77 5.79
C GLN A 130 22.54 -5.30 5.91
N LEU A 131 22.17 -4.82 7.10
CA LEU A 131 21.82 -3.42 7.33
C LEU A 131 23.07 -2.51 7.28
N GLU A 132 24.21 -2.96 7.80
CA GLU A 132 25.48 -2.28 7.67
C GLU A 132 25.90 -2.13 6.20
N GLU A 133 25.89 -3.24 5.45
CA GLU A 133 26.16 -3.24 4.00
C GLU A 133 25.15 -2.36 3.23
N SER A 134 23.89 -2.38 3.61
CA SER A 134 22.86 -1.52 3.01
C SER A 134 23.15 -0.04 3.20
N ALA A 135 23.64 0.36 4.39
CA ALA A 135 24.00 1.76 4.65
C ALA A 135 25.18 2.22 3.80
N GLU A 136 26.20 1.37 3.65
CA GLU A 136 27.37 1.63 2.81
C GLU A 136 26.96 1.81 1.35
N LEU A 137 26.24 0.82 0.79
CA LEU A 137 25.77 0.85 -0.60
C LEU A 137 24.84 2.04 -0.88
N LEU A 138 23.91 2.35 0.03
CA LEU A 138 23.02 3.52 -0.11
C LEU A 138 23.84 4.82 -0.16
N SER A 139 24.85 4.96 0.71
CA SER A 139 25.73 6.12 0.73
C SER A 139 26.55 6.26 -0.55
N GLU A 140 27.11 5.17 -1.06
CA GLU A 140 27.86 5.13 -2.32
C GLU A 140 26.99 5.51 -3.52
N ASP A 141 25.70 5.12 -3.50
CA ASP A 141 24.73 5.44 -4.55
C ASP A 141 24.07 6.81 -4.41
N GLY A 142 24.51 7.59 -3.40
CA GLY A 142 24.08 8.98 -3.18
C GLY A 142 22.78 9.12 -2.39
N PHE A 143 22.30 8.07 -1.74
CA PHE A 143 21.15 8.11 -0.84
C PHE A 143 21.59 8.40 0.60
N GLN A 144 20.69 9.04 1.35
CA GLN A 144 20.94 9.30 2.77
C GLN A 144 20.53 8.07 3.59
N ALA A 145 21.48 7.48 4.27
CA ALA A 145 21.29 6.42 5.24
C ALA A 145 22.35 6.51 6.32
N HIS A 146 22.05 6.04 7.51
CA HIS A 146 23.00 5.99 8.62
C HIS A 146 22.81 4.71 9.42
N PHE A 147 23.90 3.97 9.62
CA PHE A 147 23.91 2.76 10.45
C PHE A 147 24.64 3.03 11.75
N ASP A 148 24.05 2.65 12.88
CA ASP A 148 24.62 2.76 14.22
C ASP A 148 24.36 1.48 15.01
N GLY A 149 25.35 0.59 15.03
CA GLY A 149 25.34 -0.66 15.74
C GLY A 149 24.35 -1.70 15.21
N ASP A 150 23.10 -1.60 15.62
CA ASP A 150 22.03 -2.54 15.23
C ASP A 150 20.90 -1.85 14.44
N VAL A 151 21.07 -0.58 14.10
CA VAL A 151 20.00 0.26 13.58
C VAL A 151 20.41 0.96 12.29
N LEU A 152 19.64 0.74 11.23
CA LEU A 152 19.70 1.52 10.00
C LEU A 152 18.61 2.60 10.02
N TYR A 153 19.02 3.86 9.90
CA TYR A 153 18.15 5.02 9.83
C TYR A 153 18.06 5.57 8.40
N ASN A 154 16.84 5.73 7.89
CA ASN A 154 16.54 6.31 6.58
C ASN A 154 15.84 7.67 6.75
N PRO A 155 16.53 8.81 6.68
CA PRO A 155 15.97 10.12 7.01
C PRO A 155 14.92 10.65 6.01
N ARG A 156 14.90 10.12 4.78
CA ARG A 156 13.96 10.54 3.72
C ARG A 156 12.60 9.85 3.80
N ASP A 157 12.48 8.81 4.60
CA ASP A 157 11.25 8.08 4.87
C ASP A 157 10.35 8.81 5.86
N GLY A 158 9.18 8.24 6.13
CA GLY A 158 8.26 8.81 7.09
C GLY A 158 6.96 8.05 7.26
N GLU A 159 5.94 8.78 7.64
CA GLU A 159 4.63 8.25 7.98
C GLU A 159 3.50 9.12 7.45
N ILE A 160 2.30 8.54 7.37
CA ILE A 160 1.09 9.22 6.90
C ILE A 160 -0.15 8.57 7.53
N ASN A 161 -1.28 9.28 7.57
CA ASN A 161 -2.58 8.65 7.73
C ASN A 161 -3.06 8.19 6.34
N PRO A 162 -3.10 6.87 6.06
CA PRO A 162 -3.33 6.37 4.72
C PRO A 162 -4.76 6.60 4.22
N THR A 163 -5.76 6.59 5.10
CA THR A 163 -7.15 6.87 4.71
C THR A 163 -7.37 8.36 4.45
N ALA A 164 -6.73 9.23 5.22
CA ALA A 164 -6.78 10.67 4.98
C ALA A 164 -6.11 11.03 3.63
N LEU A 165 -5.00 10.36 3.27
CA LEU A 165 -4.38 10.54 1.94
C LEU A 165 -5.35 10.14 0.82
N VAL A 166 -5.99 8.97 0.92
CA VAL A 166 -6.96 8.50 -0.08
C VAL A 166 -8.13 9.47 -0.19
N ALA A 167 -8.69 9.93 0.95
CA ALA A 167 -9.78 10.90 0.97
C ALA A 167 -9.38 12.23 0.30
N GLN A 168 -8.19 12.75 0.62
CA GLN A 168 -7.70 13.98 0.02
C GLN A 168 -7.53 13.89 -1.51
N LEU A 169 -7.00 12.78 -2.00
CA LEU A 169 -6.86 12.57 -3.44
C LEU A 169 -8.24 12.37 -4.11
N ALA A 170 -9.17 11.65 -3.46
CA ALA A 170 -10.53 11.46 -3.95
C ALA A 170 -11.32 12.78 -3.99
N GLY A 171 -11.18 13.64 -2.99
CA GLY A 171 -11.84 14.95 -2.92
C GLY A 171 -11.47 15.91 -4.07
N ILE A 172 -10.39 15.62 -4.79
CA ILE A 172 -10.01 16.37 -6.00
C ILE A 172 -10.83 15.88 -7.22
N ALA A 173 -11.38 14.67 -7.19
CA ALA A 173 -12.09 14.09 -8.32
C ALA A 173 -13.31 14.92 -8.75
N PRO A 174 -13.71 14.86 -10.04
CA PRO A 174 -14.97 15.45 -10.48
C PRO A 174 -16.16 14.80 -9.76
N SER A 175 -17.20 15.58 -9.47
CA SER A 175 -18.43 15.05 -8.90
C SER A 175 -19.01 13.94 -9.80
N GLY A 176 -19.47 12.84 -9.18
CA GLY A 176 -20.04 11.69 -9.88
C GLY A 176 -19.03 10.80 -10.61
N SER A 177 -17.73 10.99 -10.38
CA SER A 177 -16.70 10.12 -10.98
C SER A 177 -16.26 8.96 -10.08
N ILE A 178 -16.74 8.88 -8.85
CA ILE A 178 -16.45 7.80 -7.90
C ILE A 178 -17.76 7.15 -7.48
N HIS A 179 -17.82 5.83 -7.52
CA HIS A 179 -18.94 5.04 -7.07
C HIS A 179 -18.45 3.94 -6.12
N GLU A 180 -18.89 4.02 -4.88
CA GLU A 180 -18.72 3.00 -3.86
C GLU A 180 -19.85 1.96 -3.92
N HIS A 181 -19.61 0.78 -3.34
CA HIS A 181 -20.54 -0.36 -3.33
C HIS A 181 -20.90 -0.87 -4.74
N VAL A 182 -19.99 -0.69 -5.69
CA VAL A 182 -20.13 -1.20 -7.07
C VAL A 182 -19.09 -2.28 -7.31
N ASN A 183 -19.55 -3.52 -7.36
CA ASN A 183 -18.69 -4.69 -7.53
C ASN A 183 -18.54 -5.05 -9.02
N VAL A 184 -17.32 -4.98 -9.54
CA VAL A 184 -16.99 -5.47 -10.88
C VAL A 184 -16.80 -6.97 -10.81
N THR A 185 -17.63 -7.71 -11.56
CA THR A 185 -17.66 -9.18 -11.56
C THR A 185 -16.90 -9.80 -12.73
N GLY A 186 -16.65 -9.04 -13.81
CA GLY A 186 -15.96 -9.53 -14.98
C GLY A 186 -15.70 -8.45 -16.02
N LEU A 187 -14.84 -8.78 -16.99
CA LEU A 187 -14.48 -7.92 -18.11
C LEU A 187 -14.55 -8.70 -19.41
N VAL A 188 -15.11 -8.07 -20.46
CA VAL A 188 -15.03 -8.57 -21.83
C VAL A 188 -14.37 -7.50 -22.69
N ALA A 189 -13.13 -7.75 -23.10
CA ALA A 189 -12.35 -6.85 -23.93
C ALA A 189 -12.59 -7.13 -25.42
N GLU A 190 -12.96 -6.12 -26.17
CA GLU A 190 -13.10 -6.14 -27.63
C GLU A 190 -12.00 -5.26 -28.28
N SER A 191 -11.96 -5.22 -29.59
CA SER A 191 -10.91 -4.51 -30.34
C SER A 191 -10.87 -2.99 -30.10
N ASN A 192 -11.95 -2.37 -29.66
CA ASN A 192 -12.08 -0.92 -29.48
C ASN A 192 -12.77 -0.47 -28.21
N ARG A 193 -13.15 -1.40 -27.32
CA ARG A 193 -13.83 -1.13 -26.06
C ARG A 193 -13.74 -2.31 -25.11
N VAL A 194 -14.11 -2.06 -23.86
CA VAL A 194 -14.22 -3.08 -22.81
C VAL A 194 -15.60 -2.99 -22.17
N PHE A 195 -16.27 -4.12 -22.01
CA PHE A 195 -17.49 -4.22 -21.21
C PHE A 195 -17.11 -4.61 -19.78
N VAL A 196 -17.47 -3.75 -18.84
CA VAL A 196 -17.27 -3.93 -17.41
C VAL A 196 -18.56 -4.45 -16.81
N HIS A 197 -18.59 -5.74 -16.46
CA HIS A 197 -19.77 -6.38 -15.88
C HIS A 197 -19.84 -6.11 -14.38
N LEU A 198 -21.00 -5.66 -13.94
CA LEU A 198 -21.39 -5.52 -12.54
C LEU A 198 -22.37 -6.64 -12.18
N GLU A 199 -23.00 -6.58 -11.01
CA GLU A 199 -23.99 -7.59 -10.62
C GLU A 199 -25.23 -7.56 -11.53
N ASP A 200 -25.79 -6.37 -11.78
CA ASP A 200 -27.03 -6.20 -12.53
C ASP A 200 -26.88 -5.32 -13.79
N GLU A 201 -25.74 -4.69 -13.99
CA GLU A 201 -25.51 -3.70 -15.04
C GLU A 201 -24.20 -3.97 -15.78
N THR A 202 -23.99 -3.28 -16.90
CA THR A 202 -22.74 -3.29 -17.66
C THR A 202 -22.37 -1.88 -18.08
N VAL A 203 -21.11 -1.49 -17.85
CA VAL A 203 -20.54 -0.21 -18.29
C VAL A 203 -19.66 -0.46 -19.50
N GLU A 204 -19.90 0.26 -20.60
CA GLU A 204 -19.03 0.29 -21.77
C GLU A 204 -17.89 1.29 -21.53
N ALA A 205 -16.64 0.84 -21.62
CA ALA A 205 -15.44 1.65 -21.39
C ALA A 205 -14.53 1.69 -22.63
N GLY A 206 -13.95 2.85 -22.93
CA GLY A 206 -12.87 2.95 -23.91
C GLY A 206 -11.59 2.25 -23.45
N ALA A 207 -11.30 2.34 -22.16
CA ALA A 207 -10.21 1.59 -21.50
C ALA A 207 -10.59 1.25 -20.06
N VAL A 208 -9.95 0.21 -19.50
CA VAL A 208 -10.08 -0.20 -18.10
C VAL A 208 -8.73 -0.27 -17.43
N ILE A 209 -8.61 0.25 -16.21
CA ILE A 209 -7.40 0.16 -15.40
C ILE A 209 -7.73 -0.62 -14.13
N LEU A 210 -7.10 -1.78 -13.95
CA LEU A 210 -7.21 -2.61 -12.76
C LEU A 210 -6.28 -2.09 -11.66
N ALA A 211 -6.85 -1.49 -10.63
CA ALA A 211 -6.18 -1.04 -9.41
C ALA A 211 -6.58 -1.89 -8.20
N THR A 212 -6.93 -3.15 -8.44
CA THR A 212 -7.54 -4.08 -7.50
C THR A 212 -6.52 -4.88 -6.68
N ASN A 213 -5.24 -4.58 -6.80
CA ASN A 213 -4.13 -5.20 -6.07
C ASN A 213 -4.24 -6.75 -6.09
N ALA A 214 -4.35 -7.42 -4.94
CA ALA A 214 -4.44 -8.87 -4.85
C ALA A 214 -5.60 -9.48 -5.66
N TRP A 215 -6.70 -8.77 -5.81
CA TRP A 215 -7.89 -9.25 -6.55
C TRP A 215 -7.79 -9.10 -8.07
N THR A 216 -6.69 -8.53 -8.58
CA THR A 216 -6.48 -8.35 -10.03
C THR A 216 -6.53 -9.68 -10.78
N SER A 217 -5.96 -10.75 -10.23
CA SER A 217 -5.94 -12.08 -10.84
C SER A 217 -7.33 -12.70 -11.03
N LEU A 218 -8.36 -12.22 -10.29
CA LEU A 218 -9.74 -12.68 -10.46
C LEU A 218 -10.41 -12.06 -11.71
N LEU A 219 -10.00 -10.85 -12.11
CA LEU A 219 -10.53 -10.14 -13.28
C LEU A 219 -9.64 -10.34 -14.53
N ALA A 220 -8.35 -10.54 -14.32
CA ALA A 220 -7.34 -10.77 -15.37
C ALA A 220 -6.41 -11.93 -14.96
N PRO A 221 -6.78 -13.21 -15.22
CA PRO A 221 -6.02 -14.37 -14.74
C PRO A 221 -4.60 -14.51 -15.30
N SER A 222 -4.27 -13.83 -16.41
CA SER A 222 -2.92 -13.74 -16.93
C SER A 222 -1.98 -12.93 -16.03
N VAL A 223 -2.52 -12.02 -15.21
CA VAL A 223 -1.76 -11.21 -14.25
C VAL A 223 -1.56 -12.01 -12.97
N LYS A 224 -0.32 -12.38 -12.69
CA LYS A 224 0.03 -13.21 -11.52
C LYS A 224 0.31 -12.34 -10.32
N ILE A 225 -0.66 -12.22 -9.43
CA ILE A 225 -0.54 -11.56 -8.13
C ILE A 225 -1.09 -12.50 -7.06
N THR A 226 -0.22 -12.87 -6.13
CA THR A 226 -0.55 -13.78 -5.02
C THR A 226 -1.12 -12.98 -3.85
N PRO A 227 -2.31 -13.32 -3.33
CA PRO A 227 -2.87 -12.68 -2.15
C PRO A 227 -2.11 -13.13 -0.90
N ARG A 228 -1.68 -12.20 -0.06
CA ARG A 228 -1.09 -12.51 1.24
C ARG A 228 -1.65 -11.60 2.31
N ARG A 229 -2.12 -12.22 3.39
CA ARG A 229 -2.68 -11.52 4.53
C ARG A 229 -1.55 -10.98 5.42
N ALA A 230 -1.68 -9.71 5.82
CA ALA A 230 -0.89 -9.10 6.88
C ALA A 230 -1.81 -8.70 8.02
N GLN A 231 -1.34 -8.88 9.26
CA GLN A 231 -2.16 -8.67 10.44
C GLN A 231 -1.57 -7.57 11.33
N MET A 232 -2.46 -6.83 11.98
CA MET A 232 -2.11 -5.73 12.84
C MET A 232 -2.99 -5.69 14.09
N LEU A 233 -2.49 -5.03 15.13
CA LEU A 233 -3.27 -4.58 16.27
C LEU A 233 -2.95 -3.11 16.61
N ALA A 234 -3.88 -2.47 17.33
CA ALA A 234 -3.67 -1.19 17.98
C ALA A 234 -3.87 -1.33 19.49
N MET A 235 -3.01 -0.66 20.25
CA MET A 235 -3.13 -0.55 21.70
C MET A 235 -3.56 0.87 22.08
N SER A 236 -4.26 0.98 23.21
CA SER A 236 -4.56 2.27 23.86
C SER A 236 -3.27 3.09 24.04
N PRO A 237 -3.37 4.42 24.18
CA PRO A 237 -2.20 5.27 24.36
C PRO A 237 -1.23 4.74 25.41
N VAL A 238 0.04 4.68 25.04
CA VAL A 238 1.18 4.41 25.93
C VAL A 238 1.84 5.73 26.24
N GLU A 239 1.94 6.09 27.54
CA GLU A 239 2.43 7.41 27.96
C GLU A 239 3.90 7.64 27.61
N ARG A 240 4.72 6.58 27.72
CA ARG A 240 6.13 6.67 27.33
C ARG A 240 6.32 6.53 25.82
N VAL A 241 7.34 7.17 25.30
CA VAL A 241 7.76 6.94 23.91
C VAL A 241 8.39 5.56 23.81
N VAL A 242 7.79 4.68 23.02
CA VAL A 242 8.30 3.32 22.70
C VAL A 242 8.80 3.22 21.26
N ALA A 243 8.38 4.16 20.41
CA ALA A 243 8.86 4.33 19.04
C ALA A 243 8.72 5.80 18.64
N ASP A 244 9.83 6.49 18.48
CA ASP A 244 9.87 7.89 18.02
C ASP A 244 9.77 8.00 16.48
N LYS A 245 9.92 6.89 15.79
CA LYS A 245 9.82 6.74 14.32
C LYS A 245 9.14 5.44 13.96
N PRO A 246 8.55 5.35 12.75
CA PRO A 246 8.14 4.07 12.19
C PRO A 246 9.34 3.12 12.15
N THR A 247 9.15 1.91 12.68
CA THR A 247 10.22 0.95 12.88
C THR A 247 9.89 -0.38 12.21
N TYR A 248 10.88 -0.95 11.50
CA TYR A 248 10.91 -2.31 11.01
C TYR A 248 11.94 -3.15 11.75
N SER A 249 11.74 -4.48 11.77
CA SER A 249 12.69 -5.47 12.26
C SER A 249 12.37 -6.84 11.65
N ASP A 250 13.27 -7.81 11.81
CA ASP A 250 13.10 -9.19 11.34
C ASP A 250 12.80 -9.23 9.83
N PHE A 251 13.69 -8.60 9.03
CA PHE A 251 13.56 -8.49 7.56
C PHE A 251 12.21 -7.91 7.11
N GLY A 252 11.69 -6.93 7.86
CA GLY A 252 10.40 -6.30 7.58
C GLY A 252 9.17 -7.10 8.03
N TYR A 253 9.38 -8.28 8.65
CA TYR A 253 8.28 -9.10 9.17
C TYR A 253 7.75 -8.64 10.53
N ARG A 254 8.37 -7.65 11.19
CA ARG A 254 7.87 -6.98 12.38
C ARG A 254 7.92 -5.48 12.12
N TYR A 255 6.82 -4.79 12.42
CA TYR A 255 6.75 -3.34 12.20
C TYR A 255 5.81 -2.69 13.20
N TRP A 256 6.20 -1.50 13.67
CA TRP A 256 5.40 -0.73 14.61
C TRP A 256 5.65 0.76 14.50
N ARG A 257 4.70 1.55 14.95
CA ARG A 257 4.83 2.99 15.15
C ARG A 257 3.95 3.44 16.30
N GLN A 258 4.36 4.51 16.96
CA GLN A 258 3.54 5.19 17.96
C GLN A 258 3.05 6.52 17.36
N LEU A 259 1.74 6.73 17.40
CA LEU A 259 1.14 7.98 16.95
C LEU A 259 1.39 9.10 17.99
N THR A 260 1.26 10.34 17.56
CA THR A 260 1.36 11.51 18.48
C THR A 260 0.33 11.47 19.61
N SER A 261 -0.78 10.75 19.44
CA SER A 261 -1.76 10.46 20.48
C SER A 261 -1.30 9.43 21.52
N GLY A 262 -0.14 8.81 21.34
CA GLY A 262 0.37 7.71 22.16
C GLY A 262 -0.14 6.33 21.74
N VAL A 263 -1.11 6.22 20.82
CA VAL A 263 -1.60 4.94 20.31
C VAL A 263 -0.48 4.20 19.60
N LEU A 264 -0.29 2.93 19.94
CA LEU A 264 0.72 2.07 19.36
C LEU A 264 0.07 1.15 18.31
N LEU A 265 0.57 1.21 17.08
CA LEU A 265 0.19 0.34 15.97
C LEU A 265 1.30 -0.68 15.72
N ILE A 266 0.96 -1.96 15.70
CA ILE A 266 1.93 -3.04 15.54
C ILE A 266 1.41 -4.06 14.54
N GLY A 267 2.28 -4.57 13.67
CA GLY A 267 1.94 -5.64 12.73
C GLY A 267 3.09 -6.58 12.45
N GLY A 268 2.79 -7.64 11.70
CA GLY A 268 3.83 -8.55 11.21
C GLY A 268 3.60 -10.01 11.53
N TRP A 269 4.71 -10.75 11.74
CA TRP A 269 4.80 -12.20 12.03
C TRP A 269 4.23 -13.12 10.94
N ARG A 270 3.99 -12.61 9.74
CA ARG A 270 3.50 -13.42 8.62
C ARG A 270 4.47 -14.56 8.28
N ASN A 271 5.79 -14.35 8.43
CA ASN A 271 6.82 -15.37 8.22
C ASN A 271 6.64 -16.65 9.08
N THR A 272 5.94 -16.56 10.20
CA THR A 272 5.69 -17.72 11.07
C THR A 272 4.50 -18.59 10.62
N SER A 273 3.78 -18.20 9.57
CA SER A 273 2.54 -18.86 9.11
C SER A 273 2.28 -18.65 7.62
N MET A 274 3.33 -18.66 6.77
CA MET A 274 3.30 -18.26 5.36
C MET A 274 2.18 -18.95 4.56
N GLU A 275 1.98 -20.25 4.74
CA GLU A 275 0.96 -21.01 4.01
C GLU A 275 -0.46 -20.56 4.35
N THR A 276 -0.75 -20.32 5.63
CA THR A 276 -2.08 -19.88 6.07
C THR A 276 -2.35 -18.41 5.80
N GLU A 277 -1.30 -17.62 5.62
CA GLU A 277 -1.40 -16.21 5.26
C GLU A 277 -1.47 -15.99 3.73
N GLU A 278 -1.35 -17.03 2.90
CA GLU A 278 -1.65 -16.96 1.47
C GLU A 278 -3.15 -17.14 1.24
N THR A 279 -3.89 -16.05 1.35
CA THR A 279 -5.35 -16.07 1.33
C THR A 279 -5.94 -14.70 0.97
N PHE A 280 -7.19 -14.70 0.46
CA PHE A 280 -8.01 -13.51 0.32
C PHE A 280 -8.79 -13.15 1.61
N ASP A 281 -8.83 -14.05 2.60
CA ASP A 281 -9.53 -13.80 3.88
C ASP A 281 -8.79 -12.71 4.67
N ASP A 282 -9.49 -11.66 5.03
CA ASP A 282 -8.98 -10.50 5.77
C ASP A 282 -9.24 -10.56 7.29
N LYS A 283 -9.52 -11.77 7.81
CA LYS A 283 -9.74 -11.98 9.24
C LYS A 283 -8.41 -12.30 9.97
N PRO A 284 -8.15 -11.66 11.11
CA PRO A 284 -6.97 -11.98 11.91
C PRO A 284 -7.05 -13.37 12.53
N THR A 285 -5.90 -14.02 12.71
CA THR A 285 -5.76 -15.34 13.34
C THR A 285 -5.20 -15.23 14.76
N ALA A 286 -5.59 -16.13 15.65
CA ALA A 286 -5.07 -16.15 17.02
C ALA A 286 -3.54 -16.30 17.05
N ALA A 287 -3.00 -17.20 16.24
CA ALA A 287 -1.56 -17.48 16.20
C ALA A 287 -0.68 -16.26 15.93
N ILE A 288 -1.08 -15.40 14.98
CA ILE A 288 -0.35 -14.17 14.67
C ILE A 288 -0.63 -13.08 15.70
N GLN A 289 -1.89 -12.90 16.10
CA GLN A 289 -2.28 -11.85 17.03
C GLN A 289 -1.66 -12.02 18.42
N GLU A 290 -1.53 -13.24 18.89
CA GLU A 290 -0.88 -13.56 20.18
C GLU A 290 0.62 -13.21 20.13
N ARG A 291 1.30 -13.44 19.00
CA ARG A 291 2.70 -13.06 18.81
C ARG A 291 2.89 -11.55 18.81
N ILE A 292 2.03 -10.82 18.08
CA ILE A 292 2.07 -9.34 18.05
C ILE A 292 1.84 -8.78 19.45
N GLU A 293 0.84 -9.30 20.19
CA GLU A 293 0.56 -8.82 21.54
C GLU A 293 1.67 -9.18 22.54
N ALA A 294 2.25 -10.38 22.43
CA ALA A 294 3.39 -10.79 23.28
C ALA A 294 4.60 -9.87 23.07
N PHE A 295 4.91 -9.52 21.83
CA PHE A 295 5.98 -8.58 21.51
C PHE A 295 5.69 -7.18 22.07
N ALA A 296 4.47 -6.69 21.90
CA ALA A 296 4.07 -5.39 22.42
C ALA A 296 4.26 -5.29 23.94
N ARG A 297 3.83 -6.32 24.67
CA ARG A 297 3.93 -6.36 26.13
C ARG A 297 5.35 -6.65 26.62
N GLY A 298 6.01 -7.64 26.03
CA GLY A 298 7.34 -8.11 26.46
C GLY A 298 8.47 -7.17 26.03
N GLU A 299 8.63 -6.97 24.72
CA GLU A 299 9.79 -6.24 24.20
C GLU A 299 9.56 -4.72 24.15
N LEU A 300 8.38 -4.27 23.72
CA LEU A 300 8.06 -2.85 23.75
C LEU A 300 7.56 -2.37 25.13
N GLY A 301 7.25 -3.29 26.06
CA GLY A 301 6.74 -2.99 27.40
C GLY A 301 5.46 -2.15 27.39
N ALA A 302 4.62 -2.31 26.38
CA ALA A 302 3.35 -1.63 26.25
C ALA A 302 2.27 -2.41 27.02
N ASP A 303 1.96 -1.98 28.24
CA ASP A 303 0.96 -2.67 29.09
C ASP A 303 -0.36 -1.88 29.11
N THR A 304 -0.92 -1.62 27.95
CA THR A 304 -2.22 -0.99 27.79
C THR A 304 -3.19 -1.95 27.06
N PRO A 305 -4.51 -1.70 27.12
CA PRO A 305 -5.48 -2.55 26.43
C PRO A 305 -5.30 -2.54 24.90
N VAL A 306 -5.48 -3.71 24.27
CA VAL A 306 -5.63 -3.81 22.81
C VAL A 306 -7.02 -3.33 22.44
N THR A 307 -7.08 -2.33 21.54
CA THR A 307 -8.33 -1.69 21.11
C THR A 307 -8.83 -2.23 19.77
N HIS A 308 -7.91 -2.56 18.85
CA HIS A 308 -8.24 -3.04 17.52
C HIS A 308 -7.38 -4.24 17.13
N ARG A 309 -8.00 -5.18 16.39
CA ARG A 309 -7.34 -6.32 15.75
C ARG A 309 -7.91 -6.48 14.35
N TRP A 310 -7.07 -6.36 13.35
CA TRP A 310 -7.50 -6.47 11.96
C TRP A 310 -6.44 -7.13 11.08
N ALA A 311 -6.84 -7.43 9.86
CA ALA A 311 -5.94 -7.90 8.83
C ALA A 311 -6.26 -7.20 7.50
N GLY A 312 -5.33 -7.24 6.57
CA GLY A 312 -5.48 -6.75 5.21
C GLY A 312 -4.79 -7.67 4.22
N THR A 313 -5.40 -7.81 3.03
CA THR A 313 -4.85 -8.64 1.96
C THR A 313 -3.96 -7.79 1.06
N LEU A 314 -2.70 -8.16 0.97
CA LEU A 314 -1.68 -7.56 0.12
C LEU A 314 -1.55 -8.35 -1.19
N GLY A 315 -1.11 -7.70 -2.27
CA GLY A 315 -0.79 -8.35 -3.54
C GLY A 315 0.72 -8.50 -3.69
N PHE A 316 1.17 -9.72 -3.93
CA PHE A 316 2.57 -10.08 -4.14
C PHE A 316 2.81 -10.55 -5.56
N THR A 317 3.82 -9.99 -6.21
CA THR A 317 4.33 -10.39 -7.52
C THR A 317 5.52 -11.33 -7.35
N GLU A 318 5.86 -12.05 -8.38
CA GLU A 318 6.97 -13.00 -8.35
C GLU A 318 8.33 -12.30 -8.23
N ASP A 319 8.49 -11.17 -8.91
CA ASP A 319 9.73 -10.39 -8.93
C ASP A 319 9.82 -9.32 -7.84
N GLY A 320 8.82 -9.22 -6.95
CA GLY A 320 8.80 -8.21 -5.88
C GLY A 320 8.54 -6.78 -6.33
N LEU A 321 8.21 -6.53 -7.61
CA LEU A 321 7.97 -5.20 -8.17
C LEU A 321 6.51 -5.00 -8.60
N PRO A 322 5.98 -3.77 -8.56
CA PRO A 322 4.62 -3.50 -9.02
C PRO A 322 4.48 -3.70 -10.53
N ILE A 323 3.34 -4.25 -10.95
CA ILE A 323 2.97 -4.40 -12.35
C ILE A 323 2.26 -3.12 -12.81
N VAL A 324 2.84 -2.43 -13.80
CA VAL A 324 2.30 -1.21 -14.43
C VAL A 324 2.40 -1.42 -15.94
N ALA A 325 1.38 -2.04 -16.53
CA ALA A 325 1.44 -2.53 -17.91
C ALA A 325 0.05 -2.77 -18.53
N PRO A 326 -0.08 -2.88 -19.87
CA PRO A 326 -1.26 -3.48 -20.50
C PRO A 326 -1.38 -4.97 -20.09
N VAL A 327 -2.62 -5.47 -20.02
CA VAL A 327 -2.91 -6.86 -19.72
C VAL A 327 -2.84 -7.69 -21.00
N GLU A 328 -2.00 -8.72 -20.99
CA GLU A 328 -1.84 -9.60 -22.15
C GLU A 328 -3.17 -10.31 -22.49
N GLY A 329 -3.52 -10.30 -23.78
CA GLY A 329 -4.75 -10.91 -24.29
C GLY A 329 -6.05 -10.12 -24.00
N MET A 330 -5.97 -8.96 -23.35
CA MET A 330 -7.11 -8.10 -23.06
C MET A 330 -6.88 -6.68 -23.60
N PRO A 331 -7.21 -6.39 -24.87
CA PRO A 331 -7.01 -5.07 -25.45
C PRO A 331 -7.72 -3.99 -24.63
N HIS A 332 -7.09 -2.81 -24.49
CA HIS A 332 -7.60 -1.68 -23.70
C HIS A 332 -7.76 -1.94 -22.19
N VAL A 333 -7.25 -3.06 -21.66
CA VAL A 333 -7.17 -3.33 -20.23
C VAL A 333 -5.74 -3.17 -19.75
N PHE A 334 -5.57 -2.41 -18.67
CA PHE A 334 -4.28 -2.12 -18.04
C PHE A 334 -4.30 -2.53 -16.57
N VAL A 335 -3.13 -2.75 -15.99
CA VAL A 335 -2.97 -3.07 -14.57
C VAL A 335 -1.99 -2.11 -13.91
N CYS A 336 -2.31 -1.70 -12.69
CA CYS A 336 -1.44 -0.93 -11.79
C CYS A 336 -1.63 -1.48 -10.37
N ALA A 337 -0.85 -2.51 -9.99
CA ALA A 337 -1.08 -3.31 -8.79
C ALA A 337 0.16 -4.14 -8.38
N GLY A 338 0.09 -4.89 -7.27
CA GLY A 338 1.13 -5.83 -6.87
C GLY A 338 2.32 -5.20 -6.16
N TYR A 339 2.08 -4.43 -5.11
CA TYR A 339 3.13 -3.61 -4.46
C TYR A 339 3.89 -4.32 -3.34
N ASN A 340 3.68 -5.60 -3.11
CA ASN A 340 4.41 -6.40 -2.11
C ASN A 340 4.44 -5.79 -0.70
N GLY A 341 3.36 -5.11 -0.30
CA GLY A 341 3.25 -4.41 0.98
C GLY A 341 3.67 -2.93 0.95
N HIS A 342 4.40 -2.47 -0.07
CA HIS A 342 5.01 -1.13 -0.13
C HIS A 342 4.21 -0.10 -0.98
N GLY A 343 2.89 -0.28 -1.09
CA GLY A 343 2.04 0.55 -1.95
C GLY A 343 2.10 2.05 -1.68
N MET A 344 2.33 2.49 -0.45
CA MET A 344 2.47 3.92 -0.12
C MET A 344 3.73 4.54 -0.74
N GLY A 345 4.80 3.75 -0.88
CA GLY A 345 6.06 4.17 -1.51
C GLY A 345 6.02 4.20 -3.04
N PHE A 346 5.06 3.51 -3.69
CA PHE A 346 5.05 3.32 -5.14
C PHE A 346 3.84 3.90 -5.87
N ALA A 347 2.64 3.79 -5.28
CA ALA A 347 1.39 3.83 -6.02
C ALA A 347 1.12 5.14 -6.76
N PHE A 348 1.48 6.28 -6.18
CA PHE A 348 1.16 7.58 -6.76
C PHE A 348 1.92 7.82 -8.07
N LEU A 349 3.22 7.56 -8.12
CA LEU A 349 4.00 7.67 -9.35
C LEU A 349 3.78 6.50 -10.32
N SER A 350 3.49 5.30 -9.83
CA SER A 350 3.06 4.18 -10.69
C SER A 350 1.80 4.54 -11.47
N ALA A 351 0.82 5.15 -10.80
CA ALA A 351 -0.38 5.67 -11.43
C ALA A 351 -0.06 6.75 -12.48
N LYS A 352 0.85 7.69 -12.15
CA LYS A 352 1.31 8.72 -13.10
C LYS A 352 1.95 8.07 -14.33
N LYS A 353 2.88 7.13 -14.13
CA LYS A 353 3.58 6.43 -15.22
C LYS A 353 2.60 5.73 -16.16
N LEU A 354 1.57 5.07 -15.63
CA LEU A 354 0.54 4.44 -16.45
C LEU A 354 -0.25 5.50 -17.25
N VAL A 355 -0.72 6.56 -16.59
CA VAL A 355 -1.48 7.63 -17.24
C VAL A 355 -0.65 8.36 -18.33
N ASP A 356 0.66 8.46 -18.12
CA ASP A 356 1.57 9.05 -19.12
C ASP A 356 1.75 8.17 -20.38
N SER A 357 1.43 6.87 -20.29
CA SER A 357 1.53 5.91 -21.40
C SER A 357 0.20 5.68 -22.14
N LEU A 358 -0.93 6.20 -21.66
CA LEU A 358 -2.25 6.14 -22.32
C LEU A 358 -2.35 7.19 -23.43
#